data_943cf255ed86a32e874eaaaabd773086
#
_entry.id   943cf255ed86a32e874eaaaabd773086
#
_cell.length_a   1.000
_cell.length_b   1.000
_cell.length_c   1.000
_cell.angle_alpha   90.00
_cell.angle_beta   90.00
_cell.angle_gamma   90.00
#
_symmetry.space_group_name_H-M   'P 1'
#
loop_
_entity.id
_entity.type
_entity.pdbx_description
1 polymer ?
#
loop_
_entity_poly.entity_id
_entity_poly.type
_entity_poly.pdbx_seq_one_letter_code
_entity_poly.pdbx_strand_id
1 'polypeptide(L)'
;KAVAAKYLDEFVELAEKNNVKFIFEASVGGGIPWLVNLERTRRVDEVKRVYGIFNGTSNFILDNMYRNNQEFDSTLKTAQELGYAEADPSADVDGGDVVNKIILSNALAFDIHVQPDFPTYSMRNITKNDIDYLKQYDLAVKYIGETNVEDGKYETSVMLSIFGKESQEAAVPLNNNIISLDGSFIGELKFYGQ
;
A
#
# COMPACT_ATOMS: atom_id res chain seq x y z
N LYS A 1 5.22 12.94 -1.03
CA LYS A 1 5.27 11.62 -1.70
C LYS A 1 5.09 11.71 -3.21
N ALA A 2 4.01 12.30 -3.74
CA ALA A 2 3.76 12.37 -5.19
C ALA A 2 4.92 13.02 -5.97
N VAL A 3 5.47 14.12 -5.47
CA VAL A 3 6.64 14.78 -6.06
C VAL A 3 7.88 13.88 -5.98
N ALA A 4 8.10 13.21 -4.82
CA ALA A 4 9.22 12.29 -4.66
C ALA A 4 9.11 11.08 -5.61
N ALA A 5 7.92 10.48 -5.75
CA ALA A 5 7.71 9.37 -6.67
C ALA A 5 7.90 9.77 -8.14
N LYS A 6 7.41 10.96 -8.53
CA LYS A 6 7.48 11.45 -9.91
C LYS A 6 8.89 11.82 -10.37
N TYR A 7 9.69 12.39 -9.48
CA TYR A 7 11.02 12.96 -9.80
C TYR A 7 12.13 12.27 -9.00
N LEU A 8 11.95 11.00 -8.66
CA LEU A 8 12.88 10.29 -7.79
C LEU A 8 14.29 10.27 -8.33
N ASP A 9 14.46 9.94 -9.62
CA ASP A 9 15.76 9.91 -10.30
C ASP A 9 16.47 11.25 -10.24
N GLU A 10 15.75 12.32 -10.56
CA GLU A 10 16.30 13.68 -10.53
C GLU A 10 16.75 14.08 -9.12
N PHE A 11 15.97 13.72 -8.09
CA PHE A 11 16.34 14.02 -6.71
C PHE A 11 17.53 13.19 -6.23
N VAL A 12 17.61 11.92 -6.59
CA VAL A 12 18.75 11.06 -6.26
C VAL A 12 20.02 11.58 -6.95
N GLU A 13 19.97 11.83 -8.24
CA GLU A 13 21.11 12.39 -9.01
C GLU A 13 21.58 13.74 -8.45
N LEU A 14 20.65 14.65 -8.16
CA LEU A 14 20.97 15.95 -7.56
C LEU A 14 21.59 15.82 -6.16
N ALA A 15 21.08 14.87 -5.36
CA ALA A 15 21.60 14.61 -4.02
C ALA A 15 23.05 14.09 -4.09
N GLU A 16 23.33 13.13 -4.97
CA GLU A 16 24.66 12.58 -5.20
C GLU A 16 25.64 13.66 -5.71
N LYS A 17 25.24 14.40 -6.73
CA LYS A 17 26.04 15.49 -7.32
C LYS A 17 26.45 16.55 -6.31
N ASN A 18 25.58 16.84 -5.33
CA ASN A 18 25.84 17.87 -4.32
C ASN A 18 26.33 17.27 -2.98
N ASN A 19 26.59 15.97 -2.91
CA ASN A 19 27.00 15.25 -1.70
C ASN A 19 26.09 15.52 -0.49
N VAL A 20 24.76 15.51 -0.74
CA VAL A 20 23.71 15.65 0.28
C VAL A 20 22.82 14.42 0.30
N LYS A 21 22.05 14.22 1.38
CA LYS A 21 21.10 13.13 1.49
C LYS A 21 19.69 13.58 1.11
N PHE A 22 19.03 12.80 0.29
CA PHE A 22 17.57 12.91 0.07
C PHE A 22 16.87 11.84 0.87
N ILE A 23 16.11 12.25 1.89
CA ILE A 23 15.42 11.34 2.82
C ILE A 23 13.91 11.57 2.71
N PHE A 24 13.15 10.50 2.51
CA PHE A 24 11.71 10.55 2.29
C PHE A 24 10.92 9.47 3.07
N GLU A 25 11.47 9.00 4.21
CA GLU A 25 10.89 7.94 5.06
C GLU A 25 9.40 8.12 5.33
N ALA A 26 8.99 9.30 5.83
CA ALA A 26 7.60 9.60 6.16
C ALA A 26 6.65 9.67 4.94
N SER A 27 7.16 9.48 3.72
CA SER A 27 6.34 9.44 2.51
C SER A 27 5.56 8.14 2.36
N VAL A 28 6.01 7.05 3.02
CA VAL A 28 5.37 5.73 2.98
C VAL A 28 5.24 5.18 4.40
N GLY A 29 4.03 4.75 4.77
CA GLY A 29 3.77 4.10 6.04
C GLY A 29 3.60 5.05 7.24
N GLY A 30 3.69 6.38 7.05
CA GLY A 30 3.52 7.34 8.15
C GLY A 30 4.53 7.13 9.27
N GLY A 31 4.07 6.64 10.42
CA GLY A 31 4.92 6.31 11.58
C GLY A 31 5.61 4.94 11.50
N ILE A 32 5.28 4.13 10.50
CA ILE A 32 5.92 2.82 10.28
C ILE A 32 7.32 3.06 9.67
N PRO A 33 8.41 2.53 10.25
CA PRO A 33 9.77 2.68 9.72
C PRO A 33 9.97 1.73 8.51
N TRP A 34 9.25 2.00 7.41
CA TRP A 34 9.15 1.10 6.28
C TRP A 34 10.34 1.19 5.34
N LEU A 35 10.62 2.37 4.80
CA LEU A 35 11.64 2.53 3.75
C LEU A 35 13.05 2.24 4.29
N VAL A 36 13.33 2.66 5.52
CA VAL A 36 14.62 2.36 6.19
C VAL A 36 14.80 0.85 6.41
N ASN A 37 13.72 0.11 6.67
CA ASN A 37 13.82 -1.34 6.85
C ASN A 37 13.94 -2.07 5.50
N LEU A 38 13.35 -1.60 4.43
CA LEU A 38 13.63 -2.09 3.07
C LEU A 38 15.12 -1.96 2.73
N GLU A 39 15.68 -0.77 2.93
CA GLU A 39 17.10 -0.52 2.68
C GLU A 39 18.01 -1.41 3.54
N ARG A 40 17.65 -1.62 4.81
CA ARG A 40 18.40 -2.53 5.71
C ARG A 40 18.31 -3.97 5.25
N THR A 41 17.13 -4.44 4.89
CA THR A 41 16.92 -5.81 4.42
C THR A 41 17.73 -6.09 3.15
N ARG A 42 17.74 -5.19 2.17
CA ARG A 42 18.56 -5.34 0.95
C ARG A 42 20.06 -5.53 1.19
N ARG A 43 20.58 -5.09 2.33
CA ARG A 43 22.00 -5.27 2.67
C ARG A 43 22.35 -6.69 3.07
N VAL A 44 21.36 -7.49 3.46
CA VAL A 44 21.55 -8.82 4.04
C VAL A 44 20.77 -9.92 3.33
N ASP A 45 19.75 -9.54 2.54
CA ASP A 45 18.89 -10.48 1.83
C ASP A 45 18.36 -9.87 0.52
N GLU A 46 17.90 -10.72 -0.36
CA GLU A 46 17.22 -10.34 -1.59
C GLU A 46 15.71 -10.27 -1.34
N VAL A 47 15.13 -9.09 -1.52
CA VAL A 47 13.67 -8.90 -1.42
C VAL A 47 12.99 -9.48 -2.66
N LYS A 48 12.00 -10.34 -2.48
CA LYS A 48 11.23 -11.00 -3.55
C LYS A 48 9.84 -10.42 -3.74
N ARG A 49 9.29 -9.84 -2.69
CA ARG A 49 7.94 -9.27 -2.72
C ARG A 49 7.85 -8.11 -1.76
N VAL A 50 7.08 -7.10 -2.17
CA VAL A 50 6.61 -6.01 -1.33
C VAL A 50 5.11 -5.93 -1.51
N TYR A 51 4.34 -5.93 -0.43
CA TYR A 51 2.89 -5.80 -0.52
C TYR A 51 2.30 -5.23 0.76
N GLY A 52 1.06 -4.75 0.68
CA GLY A 52 0.35 -4.35 1.89
C GLY A 52 -0.74 -3.32 1.70
N ILE A 53 -1.31 -2.95 2.84
CA ILE A 53 -2.27 -1.87 2.99
C ILE A 53 -1.47 -0.58 3.22
N PHE A 54 -1.32 0.21 2.15
CA PHE A 54 -0.54 1.45 2.18
C PHE A 54 -1.37 2.72 2.45
N ASN A 55 -2.70 2.61 2.39
CA ASN A 55 -3.59 3.75 2.51
C ASN A 55 -4.65 3.50 3.60
N GLY A 56 -4.63 4.37 4.62
CA GLY A 56 -5.53 4.24 5.78
C GLY A 56 -6.99 4.53 5.43
N THR A 57 -7.27 5.46 4.52
CA THR A 57 -8.63 5.80 4.10
C THR A 57 -9.32 4.63 3.42
N SER A 58 -8.64 4.00 2.46
CA SER A 58 -9.18 2.82 1.77
C SER A 58 -9.41 1.65 2.73
N ASN A 59 -8.49 1.43 3.68
CA ASN A 59 -8.68 0.40 4.70
C ASN A 59 -9.85 0.75 5.64
N PHE A 60 -9.99 2.01 6.07
CA PHE A 60 -11.12 2.45 6.87
C PHE A 60 -12.45 2.15 6.19
N ILE A 61 -12.59 2.46 4.90
CA ILE A 61 -13.80 2.21 4.13
C ILE A 61 -14.10 0.71 4.11
N LEU A 62 -13.16 -0.13 3.69
CA LEU A 62 -13.36 -1.58 3.58
C LEU A 62 -13.61 -2.25 4.94
N ASP A 63 -12.91 -1.82 5.99
CA ASP A 63 -13.10 -2.35 7.34
C ASP A 63 -14.49 -2.03 7.89
N ASN A 64 -15.01 -0.81 7.68
CA ASN A 64 -16.36 -0.43 8.09
C ASN A 64 -17.45 -1.14 7.26
N MET A 65 -17.26 -1.27 5.94
CA MET A 65 -18.15 -2.09 5.12
C MET A 65 -18.23 -3.53 5.66
N TYR A 66 -17.08 -4.09 6.01
CA TYR A 66 -16.99 -5.46 6.53
C TYR A 66 -17.57 -5.60 7.94
N ARG A 67 -17.14 -4.78 8.92
CA ARG A 67 -17.52 -4.92 10.33
C ARG A 67 -18.90 -4.38 10.64
N ASN A 68 -19.23 -3.23 10.05
CA ASN A 68 -20.44 -2.48 10.39
C ASN A 68 -21.55 -2.63 9.33
N ASN A 69 -21.29 -3.47 8.31
CA ASN A 69 -22.28 -3.79 7.27
C ASN A 69 -22.82 -2.55 6.54
N GLN A 70 -21.93 -1.59 6.27
CA GLN A 70 -22.26 -0.30 5.64
C GLN A 70 -22.03 -0.36 4.13
N GLU A 71 -22.75 0.52 3.41
CA GLU A 71 -22.52 0.77 1.98
C GLU A 71 -21.26 1.62 1.77
N PHE A 72 -20.62 1.48 0.59
CA PHE A 72 -19.42 2.23 0.23
C PHE A 72 -19.60 3.75 0.39
N ASP A 73 -20.64 4.33 -0.21
CA ASP A 73 -20.86 5.78 -0.21
C ASP A 73 -21.10 6.34 1.21
N SER A 74 -21.82 5.60 2.07
CA SER A 74 -22.05 6.02 3.44
C SER A 74 -20.77 5.99 4.26
N THR A 75 -19.93 4.99 4.01
CA THR A 75 -18.63 4.84 4.71
C THR A 75 -17.62 5.88 4.24
N LEU A 76 -17.59 6.17 2.94
CA LEU A 76 -16.77 7.24 2.38
C LEU A 76 -17.15 8.60 2.98
N LYS A 77 -18.46 8.90 3.08
CA LYS A 77 -18.95 10.12 3.73
C LYS A 77 -18.48 10.21 5.19
N THR A 78 -18.58 9.11 5.92
CA THR A 78 -18.09 9.05 7.30
C THR A 78 -16.57 9.29 7.37
N ALA A 79 -15.79 8.74 6.44
CA ALA A 79 -14.35 9.00 6.36
C ALA A 79 -14.05 10.49 6.10
N GLN A 80 -14.85 11.16 5.26
CA GLN A 80 -14.73 12.60 5.01
C GLN A 80 -15.10 13.43 6.26
N GLU A 81 -16.17 13.09 6.95
CA GLU A 81 -16.60 13.77 8.19
C GLU A 81 -15.57 13.64 9.32
N LEU A 82 -14.85 12.50 9.38
CA LEU A 82 -13.76 12.25 10.34
C LEU A 82 -12.42 12.86 9.91
N GLY A 83 -12.32 13.41 8.70
CA GLY A 83 -11.08 13.99 8.16
C GLY A 83 -10.07 12.98 7.64
N TYR A 84 -10.46 11.72 7.42
CA TYR A 84 -9.61 10.70 6.81
C TYR A 84 -9.57 10.83 5.28
N ALA A 85 -10.65 11.30 4.66
CA ALA A 85 -10.73 11.57 3.24
C ALA A 85 -11.00 13.05 2.98
N GLU A 86 -10.39 13.60 1.94
CA GLU A 86 -10.70 14.95 1.44
C GLU A 86 -12.03 14.96 0.67
N ALA A 87 -12.51 16.17 0.30
CA ALA A 87 -13.73 16.32 -0.52
C ALA A 87 -13.61 15.60 -1.86
N ASP A 88 -12.42 15.61 -2.48
CA ASP A 88 -12.07 14.74 -3.60
C ASP A 88 -11.24 13.55 -3.09
N PRO A 89 -11.85 12.37 -2.92
CA PRO A 89 -11.19 11.19 -2.39
C PRO A 89 -10.44 10.37 -3.46
N SER A 90 -10.33 10.87 -4.70
CA SER A 90 -9.82 10.09 -5.84
C SER A 90 -8.42 9.53 -5.59
N ALA A 91 -7.55 10.28 -4.91
CA ALA A 91 -6.20 9.77 -4.59
C ALA A 91 -6.24 8.49 -3.74
N ASP A 92 -7.22 8.37 -2.84
CA ASP A 92 -7.37 7.22 -1.94
C ASP A 92 -8.11 6.05 -2.61
N VAL A 93 -9.27 6.33 -3.23
CA VAL A 93 -10.17 5.27 -3.71
C VAL A 93 -9.86 4.80 -5.14
N ASP A 94 -9.16 5.61 -5.93
CA ASP A 94 -8.70 5.24 -7.28
C ASP A 94 -7.21 4.80 -7.31
N GLY A 95 -6.56 4.75 -6.14
CA GLY A 95 -5.26 4.14 -5.95
C GLY A 95 -4.04 5.04 -6.12
N GLY A 96 -4.20 6.30 -6.48
CA GLY A 96 -3.07 7.21 -6.74
C GLY A 96 -2.10 7.36 -5.55
N ASP A 97 -2.60 7.31 -4.32
CA ASP A 97 -1.77 7.33 -3.11
C ASP A 97 -0.94 6.05 -2.98
N VAL A 98 -1.57 4.89 -3.19
CA VAL A 98 -0.91 3.57 -3.12
C VAL A 98 0.11 3.44 -4.24
N VAL A 99 -0.20 3.89 -5.47
CA VAL A 99 0.73 3.94 -6.61
C VAL A 99 2.01 4.69 -6.25
N ASN A 100 1.90 5.91 -5.71
CA ASN A 100 3.07 6.69 -5.30
C ASN A 100 3.90 5.97 -4.22
N LYS A 101 3.25 5.30 -3.28
CA LYS A 101 3.92 4.60 -2.19
C LYS A 101 4.62 3.32 -2.66
N ILE A 102 4.01 2.57 -3.58
CA ILE A 102 4.64 1.36 -4.13
C ILE A 102 5.85 1.71 -5.04
N ILE A 103 5.78 2.80 -5.81
CA ILE A 103 6.91 3.30 -6.59
C ILE A 103 8.11 3.60 -5.68
N LEU A 104 7.90 4.33 -4.59
CA LEU A 104 8.96 4.65 -3.63
C LEU A 104 9.49 3.40 -2.92
N SER A 105 8.61 2.43 -2.61
CA SER A 105 9.01 1.16 -2.01
C SER A 105 9.85 0.32 -2.97
N ASN A 106 9.46 0.25 -4.26
CA ASN A 106 10.18 -0.49 -5.29
C ASN A 106 11.59 0.05 -5.53
N ALA A 107 11.76 1.36 -5.50
CA ALA A 107 13.07 1.97 -5.63
C ALA A 107 14.05 1.51 -4.54
N LEU A 108 13.58 1.37 -3.30
CA LEU A 108 14.41 0.93 -2.20
C LEU A 108 14.48 -0.61 -2.06
N ALA A 109 13.41 -1.32 -2.39
CA ALA A 109 13.39 -2.78 -2.30
C ALA A 109 14.18 -3.46 -3.43
N PHE A 110 14.08 -2.93 -4.65
CA PHE A 110 14.55 -3.61 -5.85
C PHE A 110 15.55 -2.79 -6.69
N ASP A 111 15.80 -1.54 -6.31
CA ASP A 111 16.63 -0.62 -7.11
C ASP A 111 16.07 -0.37 -8.52
N ILE A 112 14.75 -0.31 -8.62
CA ILE A 112 14.03 -0.06 -9.87
C ILE A 112 13.15 1.17 -9.79
N HIS A 113 13.12 1.92 -10.86
CA HIS A 113 12.26 3.09 -11.01
C HIS A 113 11.07 2.74 -11.90
N VAL A 114 10.00 2.30 -11.25
CA VAL A 114 8.77 1.89 -11.93
C VAL A 114 7.96 3.12 -12.32
N GLN A 115 7.57 3.20 -13.58
CA GLN A 115 6.61 4.21 -14.03
C GLN A 115 5.19 3.81 -13.63
N PRO A 116 4.26 4.76 -13.42
CA PRO A 116 2.91 4.48 -12.94
C PRO A 116 1.98 3.95 -14.05
N ASP A 117 2.48 3.05 -14.91
CA ASP A 117 1.76 2.44 -16.04
C ASP A 117 1.36 0.97 -15.79
N PHE A 118 1.49 0.51 -14.55
CA PHE A 118 1.09 -0.82 -14.12
C PHE A 118 -0.42 -0.90 -13.75
N PRO A 119 -1.01 -2.11 -13.74
CA PRO A 119 -2.42 -2.31 -13.41
C PRO A 119 -2.81 -1.65 -12.08
N THR A 120 -3.72 -0.67 -12.18
CA THR A 120 -4.28 0.04 -11.03
C THR A 120 -5.80 0.08 -11.18
N TYR A 121 -6.51 -0.55 -10.24
CA TYR A 121 -7.96 -0.66 -10.28
C TYR A 121 -8.58 0.14 -9.12
N SER A 122 -9.57 0.96 -9.45
CA SER A 122 -10.36 1.69 -8.45
C SER A 122 -11.16 0.74 -7.57
N MET A 123 -11.32 1.11 -6.28
CA MET A 123 -12.19 0.37 -5.37
C MET A 123 -13.64 0.86 -5.34
N ARG A 124 -14.01 1.85 -6.16
CA ARG A 124 -15.34 2.49 -6.12
C ARG A 124 -16.51 1.54 -6.42
N ASN A 125 -16.25 0.47 -7.15
CA ASN A 125 -17.29 -0.47 -7.59
C ASN A 125 -17.55 -1.60 -6.59
N ILE A 126 -16.82 -1.65 -5.45
CA ILE A 126 -17.10 -2.64 -4.42
C ILE A 126 -18.45 -2.35 -3.77
N THR A 127 -19.28 -3.35 -3.65
CA THR A 127 -20.60 -3.24 -3.06
C THR A 127 -20.69 -3.97 -1.72
N LYS A 128 -21.70 -3.62 -0.93
CA LYS A 128 -22.03 -4.35 0.28
C LYS A 128 -22.32 -5.83 -0.02
N ASN A 129 -22.98 -6.13 -1.15
CA ASN A 129 -23.29 -7.50 -1.54
C ASN A 129 -22.01 -8.32 -1.79
N ASP A 130 -20.96 -7.71 -2.37
CA ASP A 130 -19.66 -8.39 -2.54
C ASP A 130 -19.04 -8.72 -1.18
N ILE A 131 -19.10 -7.77 -0.24
CA ILE A 131 -18.61 -8.00 1.13
C ILE A 131 -19.42 -9.10 1.83
N ASP A 132 -20.74 -9.08 1.74
CA ASP A 132 -21.60 -10.09 2.36
C ASP A 132 -21.39 -11.48 1.74
N TYR A 133 -21.12 -11.54 0.43
CA TYR A 133 -20.78 -12.78 -0.23
C TYR A 133 -19.44 -13.35 0.27
N LEU A 134 -18.40 -12.51 0.35
CA LEU A 134 -17.08 -12.93 0.85
C LEU A 134 -17.14 -13.42 2.31
N LYS A 135 -17.92 -12.77 3.15
CA LYS A 135 -18.12 -13.19 4.55
C LYS A 135 -18.65 -14.61 4.70
N GLN A 136 -19.48 -15.09 3.78
CA GLN A 136 -20.02 -16.47 3.83
C GLN A 136 -18.92 -17.54 3.71
N TYR A 137 -17.75 -17.16 3.19
CA TYR A 137 -16.58 -18.02 3.00
C TYR A 137 -15.43 -17.70 3.96
N ASP A 138 -15.69 -16.92 5.01
CA ASP A 138 -14.66 -16.42 5.93
C ASP A 138 -13.53 -15.64 5.22
N LEU A 139 -13.89 -14.84 4.22
CA LEU A 139 -13.00 -14.02 3.43
C LEU A 139 -13.22 -12.54 3.71
N ALA A 140 -12.14 -11.75 3.63
CA ALA A 140 -12.16 -10.30 3.69
C ALA A 140 -11.45 -9.71 2.47
N VAL A 141 -11.83 -8.51 2.06
CA VAL A 141 -11.18 -7.78 0.98
C VAL A 141 -10.41 -6.58 1.54
N LYS A 142 -9.23 -6.33 0.99
CA LYS A 142 -8.36 -5.19 1.30
C LYS A 142 -7.86 -4.55 0.02
N TYR A 143 -7.51 -3.27 0.08
CA TYR A 143 -6.93 -2.55 -1.05
C TYR A 143 -5.41 -2.58 -0.94
N ILE A 144 -4.78 -3.29 -1.86
CA ILE A 144 -3.38 -3.70 -1.76
C ILE A 144 -2.55 -3.08 -2.89
N GLY A 145 -1.41 -2.52 -2.53
CA GLY A 145 -0.31 -2.32 -3.47
C GLY A 145 0.65 -3.49 -3.33
N GLU A 146 1.12 -4.02 -4.46
CA GLU A 146 1.99 -5.19 -4.48
C GLU A 146 3.00 -5.11 -5.60
N THR A 147 4.20 -5.60 -5.35
CA THR A 147 5.22 -5.92 -6.36
C THR A 147 5.84 -7.27 -6.04
N ASN A 148 5.76 -8.19 -7.00
CA ASN A 148 6.41 -9.49 -6.96
C ASN A 148 7.61 -9.51 -7.91
N VAL A 149 8.63 -10.28 -7.56
CA VAL A 149 9.79 -10.55 -8.41
C VAL A 149 9.88 -12.04 -8.64
N GLU A 150 9.71 -12.46 -9.89
CA GLU A 150 9.85 -13.84 -10.32
C GLU A 150 10.70 -13.90 -11.59
N ASP A 151 11.73 -14.73 -11.59
CA ASP A 151 12.69 -14.89 -12.71
C ASP A 151 13.25 -13.54 -13.24
N GLY A 152 13.51 -12.59 -12.33
CA GLY A 152 14.03 -11.25 -12.67
C GLY A 152 13.01 -10.32 -13.33
N LYS A 153 11.74 -10.71 -13.36
CA LYS A 153 10.64 -9.86 -13.80
C LYS A 153 9.89 -9.28 -12.59
N TYR A 154 9.49 -8.04 -12.74
CA TYR A 154 8.74 -7.31 -11.73
C TYR A 154 7.29 -7.17 -12.17
N GLU A 155 6.37 -7.64 -11.34
CA GLU A 155 4.94 -7.49 -11.54
C GLU A 155 4.37 -6.60 -10.44
N THR A 156 3.96 -5.40 -10.81
CA THR A 156 3.39 -4.42 -9.88
C THR A 156 1.91 -4.23 -10.15
N SER A 157 1.12 -4.13 -9.08
CA SER A 157 -0.31 -3.83 -9.19
C SER A 157 -0.86 -3.10 -7.96
N VAL A 158 -1.98 -2.39 -8.15
CA VAL A 158 -2.80 -1.82 -7.07
C VAL A 158 -4.25 -2.23 -7.30
N MET A 159 -4.79 -3.05 -6.38
CA MET A 159 -6.12 -3.60 -6.55
C MET A 159 -6.76 -4.09 -5.25
N LEU A 160 -8.04 -4.41 -5.30
CA LEU A 160 -8.71 -5.18 -4.26
C LEU A 160 -8.19 -6.61 -4.26
N SER A 161 -7.74 -7.08 -3.09
CA SER A 161 -7.23 -8.44 -2.89
C SER A 161 -8.00 -9.14 -1.77
N ILE A 162 -8.22 -10.44 -1.92
CA ILE A 162 -9.02 -11.25 -1.01
C ILE A 162 -8.08 -12.02 -0.07
N PHE A 163 -8.40 -11.98 1.22
CA PHE A 163 -7.66 -12.63 2.29
C PHE A 163 -8.57 -13.54 3.11
N GLY A 164 -8.03 -14.66 3.57
CA GLY A 164 -8.68 -15.46 4.61
C GLY A 164 -8.83 -14.65 5.90
N LYS A 165 -9.94 -14.80 6.60
CA LYS A 165 -10.28 -14.07 7.84
C LYS A 165 -9.19 -14.17 8.92
N GLU A 166 -8.43 -15.27 8.93
CA GLU A 166 -7.35 -15.52 9.89
C GLU A 166 -6.04 -14.81 9.53
N SER A 167 -5.94 -14.18 8.34
CA SER A 167 -4.74 -13.45 7.96
C SER A 167 -4.60 -12.15 8.74
N GLN A 168 -3.36 -11.69 8.89
CA GLN A 168 -3.08 -10.44 9.56
C GLN A 168 -3.64 -9.24 8.79
N GLU A 169 -3.61 -9.30 7.45
CA GLU A 169 -4.17 -8.28 6.57
C GLU A 169 -5.68 -8.11 6.77
N ALA A 170 -6.42 -9.23 6.86
CA ALA A 170 -7.86 -9.21 7.11
C ALA A 170 -8.20 -8.57 8.47
N ALA A 171 -7.33 -8.78 9.46
CA ALA A 171 -7.53 -8.30 10.83
C ALA A 171 -7.24 -6.81 11.03
N VAL A 172 -6.53 -6.14 10.10
CA VAL A 172 -6.15 -4.72 10.21
C VAL A 172 -7.40 -3.82 10.30
N PRO A 173 -7.60 -3.14 11.44
CA PRO A 173 -8.80 -2.35 11.66
C PRO A 173 -8.65 -0.89 11.22
N LEU A 174 -9.78 -0.26 10.94
CA LEU A 174 -9.90 1.18 10.74
C LEU A 174 -8.90 1.74 9.69
N ASN A 175 -8.22 2.83 10.03
CA ASN A 175 -7.25 3.51 9.18
C ASN A 175 -5.79 3.06 9.41
N ASN A 176 -5.59 1.90 10.03
CA ASN A 176 -4.26 1.32 10.19
C ASN A 176 -3.75 0.70 8.88
N ASN A 177 -2.43 0.58 8.81
CA ASN A 177 -1.70 -0.02 7.70
C ASN A 177 -0.98 -1.28 8.16
N ILE A 178 -0.77 -2.22 7.26
CA ILE A 178 0.18 -3.31 7.37
C ILE A 178 0.93 -3.41 6.06
N ILE A 179 2.24 -3.33 6.12
CA ILE A 179 3.11 -3.38 4.96
C ILE A 179 4.13 -4.49 5.17
N SER A 180 4.33 -5.30 4.16
CA SER A 180 5.09 -6.54 4.26
C SER A 180 6.14 -6.64 3.16
N LEU A 181 7.22 -7.33 3.45
CA LEU A 181 8.19 -7.79 2.49
C LEU A 181 8.48 -9.28 2.66
N ASP A 182 8.78 -9.96 1.57
CA ASP A 182 9.30 -11.33 1.57
C ASP A 182 10.75 -11.30 1.09
N GLY A 183 11.66 -11.85 1.90
CA GLY A 183 13.06 -12.06 1.56
C GLY A 183 13.35 -13.53 1.26
N SER A 184 14.42 -13.76 0.50
CA SER A 184 14.83 -15.11 0.09
C SER A 184 15.21 -16.02 1.26
N PHE A 185 15.81 -15.45 2.32
CA PHE A 185 16.29 -16.18 3.50
C PHE A 185 15.56 -15.79 4.78
N ILE A 186 15.24 -14.51 4.96
CA ILE A 186 14.57 -14.02 6.18
C ILE A 186 13.08 -14.37 6.22
N GLY A 187 12.48 -14.73 5.04
CA GLY A 187 11.03 -14.93 4.94
C GLY A 187 10.25 -13.63 5.02
N GLU A 188 9.01 -13.73 5.49
CA GLU A 188 8.08 -12.61 5.55
C GLU A 188 8.31 -11.74 6.80
N LEU A 189 8.44 -10.44 6.59
CA LEU A 189 8.43 -9.43 7.64
C LEU A 189 7.23 -8.51 7.45
N LYS A 190 6.50 -8.26 8.52
CA LYS A 190 5.32 -7.39 8.53
C LYS A 190 5.50 -6.22 9.48
N PHE A 191 5.13 -5.04 9.02
CA PHE A 191 5.20 -3.78 9.75
C PHE A 191 3.78 -3.20 9.88
N TYR A 192 3.32 -3.08 11.10
CA TYR A 192 1.98 -2.61 11.42
C TYR A 192 2.02 -1.27 12.15
N GLY A 193 1.11 -0.36 11.80
CA GLY A 193 0.99 0.94 12.45
C GLY A 193 0.00 1.87 11.75
N GLN A 194 0.20 3.16 12.01
CA GLN A 194 -0.61 4.24 11.44
C GLN A 194 0.29 5.34 10.87
#